data_552ddfd350a2ca8caee528d5b7ff3d7a
#
_entry.id   552ddfd350a2ca8caee528d5b7ff3d7a
#
_cell.length_a   1.000
_cell.length_b   1.000
_cell.length_c   1.000
_cell.angle_alpha   90.00
_cell.angle_beta   90.00
_cell.angle_gamma   90.00
#
_symmetry.space_group_name_H-M   'P 1'
#
loop_
_entity.id
_entity.type
_entity.pdbx_description
1 polymer ?
#
loop_
_entity_poly.entity_id
_entity_poly.type
_entity_poly.pdbx_seq_one_letter_code
_entity_poly.pdbx_strand_id
1 'polypeptide(L)'
;MMKKILFVLTSLALLAGCHRTDPEDLTPAVDVTGSWELSNVTTRVTVGSEQVSVYLVFSTSGSFDIYQKIGAGRYTHFTGNYTLNKEEKILSGTYADGTRWGPYEAALQGTTLSLNRPGGTEVDSYKKIDAVPESVTGNVY
;
A
#
# COMPACT_ATOMS: atom_id res chain seq x y z
N MET A 1 68.49 -14.35 -33.95
CA MET A 1 67.73 -15.28 -33.15
C MET A 1 67.05 -14.67 -32.00
N MET A 2 66.12 -13.94 -32.28
CA MET A 2 65.35 -13.32 -31.20
C MET A 2 64.03 -14.03 -31.07
N LYS A 3 63.86 -14.63 -29.98
CA LYS A 3 62.56 -15.20 -29.63
C LYS A 3 61.67 -14.10 -29.18
N LYS A 4 60.86 -13.72 -30.05
CA LYS A 4 59.77 -12.79 -29.71
C LYS A 4 58.72 -13.57 -29.02
N ILE A 5 58.81 -13.59 -27.76
CA ILE A 5 57.70 -14.06 -26.94
C ILE A 5 56.67 -12.95 -26.97
N LEU A 6 55.73 -13.18 -27.81
CA LEU A 6 54.55 -12.37 -27.82
C LEU A 6 53.70 -12.78 -26.64
N PHE A 7 53.87 -12.11 -25.56
CA PHE A 7 52.90 -12.13 -24.51
C PHE A 7 51.66 -11.38 -24.99
N VAL A 8 50.82 -12.12 -25.61
CA VAL A 8 49.46 -11.71 -25.69
C VAL A 8 48.89 -11.84 -24.30
N LEU A 9 49.04 -10.81 -23.56
CA LEU A 9 48.29 -10.66 -22.37
C LEU A 9 46.87 -10.29 -22.83
N THR A 10 46.14 -11.32 -23.14
CA THR A 10 44.70 -11.17 -23.13
C THR A 10 44.28 -10.91 -21.70
N SER A 11 44.39 -9.68 -21.32
CA SER A 11 43.64 -9.23 -20.19
C SER A 11 42.19 -9.37 -20.61
N LEU A 12 41.69 -10.54 -20.37
CA LEU A 12 40.29 -10.78 -20.33
C LEU A 12 39.78 -9.95 -19.16
N ALA A 13 39.55 -8.72 -19.43
CA ALA A 13 38.70 -7.93 -18.58
C ALA A 13 37.33 -8.59 -18.64
N LEU A 14 37.19 -9.56 -17.79
CA LEU A 14 35.90 -10.00 -17.38
C LEU A 14 35.24 -8.81 -16.71
N LEU A 15 34.75 -7.97 -17.54
CA LEU A 15 33.61 -7.20 -17.16
C LEU A 15 32.49 -8.22 -17.00
N ALA A 16 32.61 -8.97 -15.94
CA ALA A 16 31.42 -9.49 -15.35
C ALA A 16 30.57 -8.25 -15.08
N GLY A 17 29.74 -7.94 -16.02
CA GLY A 17 28.66 -7.05 -15.76
C GLY A 17 27.92 -7.63 -14.58
N CYS A 18 28.28 -7.16 -13.43
CA CYS A 18 27.51 -7.44 -12.26
C CYS A 18 26.19 -6.74 -12.46
N HIS A 19 25.31 -7.38 -13.15
CA HIS A 19 23.91 -7.23 -12.85
C HIS A 19 23.73 -7.76 -11.44
N ARG A 20 24.06 -6.94 -10.51
CA ARG A 20 23.59 -7.15 -9.17
C ARG A 20 22.11 -6.85 -9.21
N THR A 21 21.38 -7.90 -9.36
CA THR A 21 20.04 -7.91 -8.86
C THR A 21 20.21 -7.85 -7.36
N ASP A 22 20.13 -6.67 -6.79
CA ASP A 22 20.15 -6.54 -5.36
C ASP A 22 19.03 -7.41 -4.81
N PRO A 23 19.27 -8.24 -3.78
CA PRO A 23 18.21 -9.05 -3.18
C PRO A 23 17.07 -8.20 -2.62
N GLU A 24 17.27 -6.91 -2.49
CA GLU A 24 16.23 -5.93 -2.15
C GLU A 24 15.20 -5.75 -3.26
N ASP A 25 15.56 -5.96 -4.51
CA ASP A 25 14.61 -5.91 -5.64
C ASP A 25 13.62 -7.09 -5.63
N LEU A 26 13.86 -8.08 -4.81
CA LEU A 26 12.97 -9.21 -4.61
C LEU A 26 11.93 -8.96 -3.52
N THR A 27 12.00 -7.83 -2.82
CA THR A 27 10.93 -7.45 -1.90
C THR A 27 9.72 -7.08 -2.74
N PRO A 28 8.59 -7.79 -2.60
CA PRO A 28 7.39 -7.45 -3.36
C PRO A 28 7.06 -5.98 -3.10
N ALA A 29 6.92 -5.22 -4.16
CA ALA A 29 6.43 -3.86 -4.04
C ALA A 29 5.07 -3.89 -3.34
N VAL A 30 4.85 -3.01 -2.38
CA VAL A 30 3.55 -2.90 -1.74
C VAL A 30 2.54 -2.47 -2.80
N ASP A 31 1.60 -3.34 -3.12
CA ASP A 31 0.52 -3.05 -4.03
C ASP A 31 -0.78 -2.95 -3.23
N VAL A 32 -1.31 -1.75 -3.13
CA VAL A 32 -2.53 -1.49 -2.38
C VAL A 32 -3.79 -1.54 -3.25
N THR A 33 -3.66 -1.77 -4.55
CA THR A 33 -4.81 -1.81 -5.46
C THR A 33 -5.78 -2.93 -5.06
N GLY A 34 -7.06 -2.66 -5.19
CA GLY A 34 -8.13 -3.58 -4.86
C GLY A 34 -9.05 -3.06 -3.78
N SER A 35 -9.85 -3.97 -3.23
CA SER A 35 -10.84 -3.67 -2.21
C SER A 35 -10.43 -4.29 -0.88
N TRP A 36 -10.67 -3.55 0.19
CA TRP A 36 -10.21 -3.89 1.54
C TRP A 36 -11.30 -3.63 2.55
N GLU A 37 -11.41 -4.51 3.54
CA GLU A 37 -12.32 -4.40 4.67
C GLU A 37 -11.55 -4.27 5.97
N LEU A 38 -11.90 -3.32 6.81
CA LEU A 38 -11.29 -3.15 8.13
C LEU A 38 -11.55 -4.39 8.99
N SER A 39 -10.47 -5.09 9.35
CA SER A 39 -10.55 -6.35 10.09
C SER A 39 -10.16 -6.22 11.57
N ASN A 40 -9.34 -5.23 11.90
CA ASN A 40 -8.89 -5.02 13.27
C ASN A 40 -8.67 -3.53 13.55
N VAL A 41 -9.26 -3.05 14.60
CA VAL A 41 -9.06 -1.71 15.13
C VAL A 41 -8.36 -1.85 16.47
N THR A 42 -7.04 -1.77 16.44
CA THR A 42 -6.20 -2.13 17.59
C THR A 42 -6.33 -1.15 18.75
N THR A 43 -6.79 0.06 18.52
CA THR A 43 -6.87 1.06 19.60
C THR A 43 -7.92 2.12 19.27
N ARG A 44 -9.12 1.71 18.99
CA ARG A 44 -10.16 2.72 19.04
C ARG A 44 -10.66 2.87 20.45
N VAL A 45 -10.46 4.06 20.94
CA VAL A 45 -11.39 4.61 21.91
C VAL A 45 -12.77 4.35 21.32
N THR A 46 -13.39 3.32 21.79
CA THR A 46 -14.81 3.12 21.57
C THR A 46 -15.49 4.37 22.09
N VAL A 47 -15.82 5.27 21.19
CA VAL A 47 -16.77 6.32 21.50
C VAL A 47 -18.12 5.62 21.65
N GLY A 48 -18.36 5.13 22.84
CA GLY A 48 -19.45 4.19 23.06
C GLY A 48 -19.14 2.80 22.48
N SER A 49 -19.99 1.83 22.67
CA SER A 49 -19.91 0.47 22.15
C SER A 49 -20.29 0.36 20.66
N GLU A 50 -20.09 1.42 19.87
CA GLU A 50 -20.50 1.44 18.48
C GLU A 50 -19.46 0.76 17.57
N GLN A 51 -19.95 -0.12 16.74
CA GLN A 51 -19.11 -0.81 15.77
C GLN A 51 -18.75 0.12 14.62
N VAL A 52 -17.47 0.13 14.25
CA VAL A 52 -16.96 0.87 13.10
C VAL A 52 -16.74 -0.10 11.93
N SER A 53 -17.29 0.25 10.79
CA SER A 53 -17.07 -0.46 9.54
C SER A 53 -16.42 0.47 8.52
N VAL A 54 -15.32 0.03 7.93
CA VAL A 54 -14.61 0.79 6.90
C VAL A 54 -14.26 -0.13 5.75
N TYR A 55 -14.52 0.32 4.54
CA TYR A 55 -14.07 -0.32 3.31
C TYR A 55 -13.24 0.68 2.52
N LEU A 56 -12.12 0.21 1.99
CA LEU A 56 -11.23 0.97 1.13
C LEU A 56 -11.19 0.35 -0.25
N VAL A 57 -11.20 1.18 -1.28
CA VAL A 57 -10.97 0.74 -2.67
C VAL A 57 -9.89 1.62 -3.27
N PHE A 58 -8.84 0.99 -3.76
CA PHE A 58 -7.78 1.68 -4.48
C PHE A 58 -7.76 1.19 -5.94
N SER A 59 -7.98 2.10 -6.86
CA SER A 59 -7.96 1.79 -8.28
C SER A 59 -6.55 1.88 -8.85
N THR A 60 -6.33 1.20 -9.96
CA THR A 60 -5.06 1.31 -10.71
C THR A 60 -4.86 2.69 -11.34
N SER A 61 -5.93 3.46 -11.50
CA SER A 61 -5.88 4.83 -12.03
C SER A 61 -5.45 5.89 -11.00
N GLY A 62 -5.26 5.49 -9.74
CA GLY A 62 -4.85 6.39 -8.68
C GLY A 62 -6.01 7.04 -7.93
N SER A 63 -7.23 6.56 -8.09
CA SER A 63 -8.38 7.02 -7.30
C SER A 63 -8.64 6.08 -6.12
N PHE A 64 -9.26 6.61 -5.07
CA PHE A 64 -9.72 5.82 -3.95
C PHE A 64 -11.17 6.12 -3.60
N ASP A 65 -11.81 5.12 -3.00
CA ASP A 65 -13.11 5.23 -2.36
C ASP A 65 -13.02 4.74 -0.93
N ILE A 66 -13.63 5.44 -0.02
CA ILE A 66 -13.75 5.05 1.38
C ILE A 66 -15.23 5.04 1.76
N TYR A 67 -15.69 3.88 2.24
CA TYR A 67 -17.02 3.73 2.82
C TYR A 67 -16.87 3.56 4.32
N GLN A 68 -17.42 4.46 5.10
CA GLN A 68 -17.29 4.45 6.55
C GLN A 68 -18.63 4.55 7.22
N LYS A 69 -18.84 3.74 8.23
CA LYS A 69 -20.03 3.78 9.08
C LYS A 69 -19.63 3.59 10.54
N ILE A 70 -20.24 4.37 11.41
CA ILE A 70 -20.11 4.24 12.86
C ILE A 70 -21.51 3.93 13.40
N GLY A 71 -21.65 2.77 14.05
CA GLY A 71 -22.92 2.31 14.56
C GLY A 71 -23.91 1.91 13.48
N ALA A 72 -25.18 2.18 13.71
CA ALA A 72 -26.26 1.92 12.77
C ALA A 72 -26.41 3.06 11.75
N GLY A 73 -27.07 2.79 10.64
CA GLY A 73 -27.36 3.78 9.62
C GLY A 73 -26.67 3.53 8.29
N ARG A 74 -26.45 4.59 7.55
CA ARG A 74 -25.84 4.53 6.23
C ARG A 74 -24.35 4.78 6.29
N TYR A 75 -23.67 4.34 5.25
CA TYR A 75 -22.26 4.66 5.04
C TYR A 75 -22.07 6.08 4.54
N THR A 76 -21.01 6.72 4.97
CA THR A 76 -20.51 7.92 4.32
C THR A 76 -19.50 7.49 3.27
N HIS A 77 -19.64 7.99 2.06
CA HIS A 77 -18.76 7.68 0.94
C HIS A 77 -17.85 8.87 0.66
N PHE A 78 -16.56 8.62 0.76
CA PHE A 78 -15.52 9.59 0.42
C PHE A 78 -14.77 9.12 -0.82
N THR A 79 -14.41 10.06 -1.67
CA THR A 79 -13.62 9.82 -2.87
C THR A 79 -12.40 10.72 -2.91
N GLY A 80 -11.41 10.32 -3.67
CA GLY A 80 -10.21 11.12 -3.86
C GLY A 80 -9.18 10.42 -4.72
N ASN A 81 -7.96 10.94 -4.68
CA ASN A 81 -6.81 10.37 -5.36
C ASN A 81 -5.74 10.00 -4.35
N TYR A 82 -4.99 8.94 -4.64
CA TYR A 82 -3.92 8.48 -3.78
C TYR A 82 -2.60 8.38 -4.53
N THR A 83 -1.52 8.44 -3.79
CA THR A 83 -0.17 8.13 -4.25
C THR A 83 0.49 7.19 -3.26
N LEU A 84 1.30 6.28 -3.77
CA LEU A 84 2.11 5.37 -2.99
C LEU A 84 3.58 5.61 -3.32
N ASN A 85 4.34 6.08 -2.34
CA ASN A 85 5.78 6.08 -2.43
C ASN A 85 6.29 4.67 -2.13
N LYS A 86 6.74 3.97 -3.16
CA LYS A 86 7.15 2.57 -3.05
C LYS A 86 8.44 2.36 -2.27
N GLU A 87 9.32 3.33 -2.27
CA GLU A 87 10.60 3.28 -1.55
C GLU A 87 10.38 3.42 -0.05
N GLU A 88 9.63 4.44 0.33
CA GLU A 88 9.32 4.73 1.73
C GLU A 88 8.11 3.96 2.25
N LYS A 89 7.33 3.34 1.36
CA LYS A 89 6.08 2.64 1.67
C LYS A 89 5.05 3.57 2.32
N ILE A 90 5.00 4.80 1.85
CA ILE A 90 4.08 5.82 2.34
C ILE A 90 2.91 5.96 1.37
N LEU A 91 1.73 5.72 1.91
CA LEU A 91 0.46 5.88 1.23
C LEU A 91 -0.19 7.17 1.69
N SER A 92 -0.53 8.03 0.77
CA SER A 92 -1.19 9.30 1.04
C SER A 92 -2.19 9.64 -0.04
N GLY A 93 -3.09 10.55 0.23
CA GLY A 93 -4.11 10.94 -0.72
C GLY A 93 -4.67 12.33 -0.46
N THR A 94 -5.57 12.70 -1.33
CA THR A 94 -6.33 13.94 -1.25
C THR A 94 -7.79 13.63 -1.56
N TYR A 95 -8.67 13.99 -0.64
CA TYR A 95 -10.11 13.90 -0.86
C TYR A 95 -10.57 14.82 -1.99
N ALA A 96 -11.74 14.57 -2.54
CA ALA A 96 -12.33 15.40 -3.59
C ALA A 96 -12.51 16.86 -3.18
N ASP A 97 -12.66 17.14 -1.90
CA ASP A 97 -12.76 18.50 -1.34
C ASP A 97 -11.39 19.19 -1.13
N GLY A 98 -10.29 18.51 -1.44
CA GLY A 98 -8.93 19.02 -1.30
C GLY A 98 -8.27 18.76 0.05
N THR A 99 -8.98 18.19 1.02
CA THR A 99 -8.37 17.82 2.30
C THR A 99 -7.48 16.59 2.17
N ARG A 100 -6.50 16.47 3.05
CA ARG A 100 -5.54 15.37 3.02
C ARG A 100 -6.06 14.11 3.68
N TRP A 101 -5.75 12.99 3.08
CA TRP A 101 -5.88 11.66 3.64
C TRP A 101 -4.49 11.06 3.87
N GLY A 102 -4.22 10.61 5.08
CA GLY A 102 -2.88 10.14 5.44
C GLY A 102 -1.93 11.28 5.84
N PRO A 103 -0.59 11.08 5.76
CA PRO A 103 0.11 9.88 5.25
C PRO A 103 0.02 8.67 6.19
N TYR A 104 0.18 7.47 5.61
CA TYR A 104 0.25 6.21 6.34
C TYR A 104 1.44 5.38 5.86
N GLU A 105 2.13 4.75 6.80
CA GLU A 105 3.03 3.66 6.46
C GLU A 105 2.21 2.43 6.10
N ALA A 106 2.41 1.93 4.90
CA ALA A 106 1.67 0.79 4.38
C ALA A 106 2.54 -0.47 4.40
N ALA A 107 2.00 -1.54 4.95
CA ALA A 107 2.64 -2.85 4.93
C ALA A 107 1.64 -3.89 4.43
N LEU A 108 2.10 -4.77 3.56
CA LEU A 108 1.29 -5.84 3.00
C LEU A 108 1.89 -7.19 3.38
N GLN A 109 1.10 -8.03 4.03
CA GLN A 109 1.43 -9.42 4.33
C GLN A 109 0.31 -10.32 3.79
N GLY A 110 0.59 -11.00 2.67
CA GLY A 110 -0.43 -11.80 2.01
C GLY A 110 -1.66 -10.99 1.63
N THR A 111 -2.79 -11.26 2.25
CA THR A 111 -4.05 -10.57 2.03
C THR A 111 -4.40 -9.52 3.09
N THR A 112 -3.43 -9.17 3.94
CA THR A 112 -3.60 -8.18 5.00
C THR A 112 -2.80 -6.92 4.69
N LEU A 113 -3.49 -5.79 4.63
CA LEU A 113 -2.90 -4.46 4.51
C LEU A 113 -2.94 -3.79 5.89
N SER A 114 -1.78 -3.35 6.35
CA SER A 114 -1.66 -2.59 7.59
C SER A 114 -1.33 -1.14 7.27
N LEU A 115 -2.07 -0.24 7.86
CA LEU A 115 -1.86 1.21 7.75
C LEU A 115 -1.56 1.78 9.14
N ASN A 116 -0.43 2.45 9.25
CA ASN A 116 0.05 3.05 10.47
C ASN A 116 0.43 4.52 10.21
N ARG A 117 0.08 5.41 11.10
CA ARG A 117 0.58 6.79 11.01
C ARG A 117 2.06 6.82 11.34
N PRO A 118 2.89 7.52 10.54
CA PRO A 118 4.31 7.65 10.82
C PRO A 118 4.56 8.15 12.25
N GLY A 119 5.35 7.39 13.00
CA GLY A 119 5.62 7.68 14.42
C GLY A 119 4.47 7.34 15.37
N GLY A 120 3.36 6.82 14.87
CA GLY A 120 2.24 6.36 15.68
C GLY A 120 2.38 4.91 16.12
N THR A 121 1.61 4.54 17.14
CA THR A 121 1.54 3.16 17.66
C THR A 121 0.28 2.42 17.24
N GLU A 122 -0.67 3.14 16.66
CA GLU A 122 -1.94 2.58 16.21
C GLU A 122 -1.80 2.02 14.80
N VAL A 123 -2.24 0.78 14.62
CA VAL A 123 -2.22 0.07 13.34
C VAL A 123 -3.64 -0.36 13.01
N ASP A 124 -4.13 0.10 11.87
CA ASP A 124 -5.36 -0.40 11.29
C ASP A 124 -5.03 -1.53 10.30
N SER A 125 -5.66 -2.67 10.47
CA SER A 125 -5.48 -3.83 9.60
C SER A 125 -6.71 -4.04 8.74
N TYR A 126 -6.49 -4.24 7.45
CA TYR A 126 -7.51 -4.46 6.45
C TYR A 126 -7.31 -5.81 5.78
N LYS A 127 -8.39 -6.51 5.55
CA LYS A 127 -8.40 -7.76 4.81
C LYS A 127 -8.78 -7.50 3.35
N LYS A 128 -8.08 -8.13 2.43
CA LYS A 128 -8.43 -8.07 1.01
C LYS A 128 -9.75 -8.80 0.77
N ILE A 129 -10.62 -8.16 -0.01
CA ILE A 129 -11.90 -8.69 -0.45
C ILE A 129 -12.02 -8.57 -1.97
N ASP A 130 -12.89 -9.32 -2.59
CA ASP A 130 -13.07 -9.27 -4.04
C ASP A 130 -13.74 -7.97 -4.49
N ALA A 131 -14.71 -7.50 -3.73
CA ALA A 131 -15.40 -6.25 -3.98
C ALA A 131 -16.12 -5.78 -2.71
N VAL A 132 -16.38 -4.47 -2.63
CA VAL A 132 -17.23 -3.92 -1.58
C VAL A 132 -18.66 -4.44 -1.78
N PRO A 133 -19.31 -4.98 -0.73
CA PRO A 133 -20.66 -5.50 -0.86
C PRO A 133 -21.69 -4.46 -1.32
N GLU A 134 -22.66 -4.88 -2.09
CA GLU A 134 -23.76 -3.99 -2.51
C GLU A 134 -24.57 -3.43 -1.34
N SER A 135 -24.64 -4.15 -0.24
CA SER A 135 -25.24 -3.65 1.01
C SER A 135 -24.52 -2.42 1.57
N VAL A 136 -23.29 -2.19 1.15
CA VAL A 136 -22.49 -1.01 1.50
C VAL A 136 -22.64 0.07 0.43
N THR A 137 -22.33 -0.26 -0.83
CA THR A 137 -22.34 0.70 -1.94
C THR A 137 -23.74 1.22 -2.25
N GLY A 138 -24.76 0.43 -2.04
CA GLY A 138 -26.17 0.81 -2.18
C GLY A 138 -26.78 1.49 -0.96
N ASN A 139 -26.04 1.65 0.13
CA ASN A 139 -26.52 2.20 1.41
C ASN A 139 -25.68 3.39 1.87
N VAL A 140 -25.44 4.31 0.98
CA VAL A 140 -24.71 5.56 1.25
C VAL A 140 -25.68 6.76 1.37
N TYR A 141 -25.21 7.81 2.04
CA TYR A 141 -25.92 9.09 2.10
C TYR A 141 -25.90 9.82 0.76
#